data_82788b1d35808838f81ce4bc0192e792
#
_entry.id   82788b1d35808838f81ce4bc0192e792
#
_cell.length_a   1.000
_cell.length_b   1.000
_cell.length_c   1.000
_cell.angle_alpha   90.00
_cell.angle_beta   90.00
_cell.angle_gamma   90.00
#
_symmetry.space_group_name_H-M   'P 1'
#
loop_
_entity.id
_entity.type
_entity.pdbx_description
1 polymer ?
#
loop_
_entity_poly.entity_id
_entity_poly.type
_entity_poly.pdbx_seq_one_letter_code
_entity_poly.pdbx_strand_id
1 'polypeptide(L)'
;RENSIEGVPASEIVGLGIAMVPEGRKLFPSLNVEENLLMGNYKGRSGNWSLERIYELFPALYERRFVPGTSLSGGEQQMTAIGRALMSNPELILLDELSLGLAPIIIKDIYTILPTIKSEGISILLVEQDINQALAVSDRVYCFQEGRVSLVGTPNELTQEQISSAYFGSSHD
;
A
#
# COMPACT_ATOMS: atom_id res chain seq x y z
N ARG A 1 -6.92 -10.26 -16.89
CA ARG A 1 -7.70 -11.52 -16.70
C ARG A 1 -9.10 -11.13 -16.25
N GLU A 2 -10.10 -11.46 -17.03
CA GLU A 2 -11.54 -11.14 -16.74
C GLU A 2 -12.16 -12.19 -15.81
N ASN A 3 -11.58 -12.41 -14.65
CA ASN A 3 -12.18 -13.28 -13.63
C ASN A 3 -12.83 -12.41 -12.57
N SER A 4 -14.13 -12.60 -12.34
CA SER A 4 -14.80 -11.96 -11.20
C SER A 4 -14.20 -12.48 -9.89
N ILE A 5 -13.97 -11.55 -8.96
CA ILE A 5 -13.55 -11.85 -7.58
C ILE A 5 -14.71 -11.72 -6.59
N GLU A 6 -15.91 -11.47 -7.10
CA GLU A 6 -17.12 -11.34 -6.28
C GLU A 6 -17.42 -12.65 -5.55
N GLY A 7 -17.59 -12.57 -4.24
CA GLY A 7 -17.83 -13.73 -3.38
C GLY A 7 -16.61 -14.62 -3.11
N VAL A 8 -15.43 -14.29 -3.66
CA VAL A 8 -14.20 -15.02 -3.37
C VAL A 8 -13.71 -14.65 -1.96
N PRO A 9 -13.43 -15.62 -1.07
CA PRO A 9 -12.87 -15.33 0.25
C PRO A 9 -11.56 -14.55 0.17
N ALA A 10 -11.34 -13.59 1.07
CA ALA A 10 -10.13 -12.77 1.09
C ALA A 10 -8.83 -13.60 1.11
N SER A 11 -8.83 -14.73 1.81
CA SER A 11 -7.71 -15.66 1.85
C SER A 11 -7.36 -16.29 0.49
N GLU A 12 -8.31 -16.39 -0.43
CA GLU A 12 -8.10 -16.90 -1.78
C GLU A 12 -7.64 -15.82 -2.76
N ILE A 13 -8.05 -14.56 -2.53
CA ILE A 13 -7.70 -13.41 -3.37
C ILE A 13 -6.17 -13.22 -3.45
N VAL A 14 -5.45 -13.47 -2.36
CA VAL A 14 -3.98 -13.39 -2.35
C VAL A 14 -3.37 -14.39 -3.34
N GLY A 15 -3.94 -15.59 -3.46
CA GLY A 15 -3.54 -16.59 -4.45
C GLY A 15 -3.75 -16.15 -5.91
N LEU A 16 -4.67 -15.20 -6.13
CA LEU A 16 -4.93 -14.60 -7.44
C LEU A 16 -3.96 -13.45 -7.78
N GLY A 17 -3.03 -13.12 -6.86
CA GLY A 17 -2.03 -12.07 -7.07
C GLY A 17 -2.47 -10.68 -6.62
N ILE A 18 -3.45 -10.58 -5.73
CA ILE A 18 -3.89 -9.31 -5.15
C ILE A 18 -3.55 -9.31 -3.66
N ALA A 19 -2.69 -8.38 -3.24
CA ALA A 19 -2.33 -8.19 -1.84
C ALA A 19 -2.86 -6.85 -1.32
N MET A 20 -3.05 -6.75 0.00
CA MET A 20 -3.52 -5.54 0.64
C MET A 20 -2.66 -5.20 1.86
N VAL A 21 -2.32 -3.93 1.98
CA VAL A 21 -1.81 -3.30 3.20
C VAL A 21 -2.96 -2.48 3.78
N PRO A 22 -3.67 -2.97 4.80
CA PRO A 22 -4.81 -2.29 5.37
C PRO A 22 -4.39 -1.13 6.27
N GLU A 23 -5.29 -0.20 6.50
CA GLU A 23 -5.17 0.79 7.56
C GLU A 23 -4.84 0.10 8.91
N GLY A 24 -3.96 0.74 9.70
CA GLY A 24 -3.52 0.21 10.99
C GLY A 24 -2.59 -0.99 10.90
N ARG A 25 -1.99 -1.26 9.72
CA ARG A 25 -0.87 -2.19 9.47
C ARG A 25 -1.19 -3.67 9.73
N LYS A 26 -2.00 -3.99 10.72
CA LYS A 26 -2.49 -5.34 11.11
C LYS A 26 -1.36 -6.39 11.14
N LEU A 27 -0.26 -6.06 11.82
CA LEU A 27 0.80 -7.03 12.08
C LEU A 27 0.31 -8.09 13.08
N PHE A 28 0.92 -9.27 13.01
CA PHE A 28 0.75 -10.30 14.01
C PHE A 28 1.58 -9.92 15.24
N PRO A 29 0.96 -9.56 16.37
CA PRO A 29 1.68 -8.97 17.51
C PRO A 29 2.60 -9.96 18.22
N SER A 30 2.32 -11.24 18.15
CA SER A 30 3.12 -12.32 18.71
C SER A 30 4.31 -12.75 17.86
N LEU A 31 4.36 -12.29 16.59
CA LEU A 31 5.42 -12.63 15.65
C LEU A 31 6.45 -11.49 15.56
N ASN A 32 7.71 -11.85 15.34
CA ASN A 32 8.76 -10.89 14.99
C ASN A 32 8.62 -10.38 13.56
N VAL A 33 9.50 -9.46 13.12
CA VAL A 33 9.48 -8.89 11.77
C VAL A 33 9.59 -9.97 10.69
N GLU A 34 10.58 -10.86 10.80
CA GLU A 34 10.83 -11.91 9.81
C GLU A 34 9.66 -12.86 9.68
N GLU A 35 9.10 -13.30 10.81
CA GLU A 35 7.92 -14.15 10.84
C GLU A 35 6.68 -13.43 10.23
N ASN A 36 6.49 -12.13 10.53
CA ASN A 36 5.44 -11.35 9.89
C ASN A 36 5.62 -11.30 8.36
N LEU A 37 6.84 -11.10 7.87
CA LEU A 37 7.15 -11.08 6.44
C LEU A 37 6.84 -12.45 5.80
N LEU A 38 7.30 -13.54 6.41
CA LEU A 38 7.08 -14.91 5.93
C LEU A 38 5.60 -15.29 5.81
N MET A 39 4.76 -14.75 6.70
CA MET A 39 3.30 -14.93 6.60
C MET A 39 2.72 -14.44 5.27
N GLY A 40 3.38 -13.51 4.60
CA GLY A 40 2.94 -13.03 3.28
C GLY A 40 3.01 -14.08 2.19
N ASN A 41 3.93 -15.04 2.29
CA ASN A 41 4.13 -16.09 1.29
C ASN A 41 3.29 -17.36 1.52
N TYR A 42 2.22 -17.32 2.32
CA TYR A 42 1.44 -18.52 2.69
C TYR A 42 0.77 -19.23 1.51
N LYS A 43 0.57 -18.56 0.37
CA LYS A 43 0.06 -19.17 -0.87
C LYS A 43 1.16 -19.69 -1.79
N GLY A 44 2.45 -19.45 -1.47
CA GLY A 44 3.59 -19.97 -2.22
C GLY A 44 3.66 -19.49 -3.67
N ARG A 45 3.19 -18.26 -3.97
CA ARG A 45 3.32 -17.68 -5.32
C ARG A 45 4.79 -17.44 -5.65
N SER A 46 5.21 -17.87 -6.83
CA SER A 46 6.55 -17.61 -7.36
C SER A 46 6.68 -16.16 -7.82
N GLY A 47 7.85 -15.57 -7.64
CA GLY A 47 8.17 -14.24 -8.09
C GLY A 47 9.51 -13.74 -7.53
N ASN A 48 9.79 -12.45 -7.73
CA ASN A 48 11.09 -11.84 -7.40
C ASN A 48 11.19 -11.42 -5.92
N TRP A 49 10.07 -11.38 -5.20
CA TRP A 49 10.05 -10.92 -3.82
C TRP A 49 10.39 -12.07 -2.87
N SER A 50 11.49 -11.89 -2.15
CA SER A 50 12.01 -12.78 -1.10
C SER A 50 12.37 -11.95 0.14
N LEU A 51 12.73 -12.61 1.24
CA LEU A 51 13.21 -11.91 2.44
C LEU A 51 14.42 -11.00 2.13
N GLU A 52 15.38 -11.51 1.34
CA GLU A 52 16.56 -10.76 0.94
C GLU A 52 16.15 -9.49 0.19
N ARG A 53 15.22 -9.62 -0.76
CA ARG A 53 14.74 -8.48 -1.54
C ARG A 53 13.99 -7.46 -0.69
N ILE A 54 13.21 -7.92 0.31
CA ILE A 54 12.56 -7.03 1.27
C ILE A 54 13.58 -6.30 2.13
N TYR A 55 14.65 -6.96 2.56
CA TYR A 55 15.70 -6.34 3.35
C TYR A 55 16.57 -5.37 2.53
N GLU A 56 16.75 -5.60 1.23
CA GLU A 56 17.34 -4.62 0.31
C GLU A 56 16.47 -3.36 0.19
N LEU A 57 15.15 -3.54 0.09
CA LEU A 57 14.20 -2.43 0.00
C LEU A 57 14.08 -1.65 1.32
N PHE A 58 14.13 -2.36 2.44
CA PHE A 58 13.98 -1.84 3.80
C PHE A 58 15.12 -2.33 4.72
N PRO A 59 16.34 -1.77 4.61
CA PRO A 59 17.48 -2.23 5.42
C PRO A 59 17.24 -2.20 6.93
N ALA A 60 16.45 -1.23 7.42
CA ALA A 60 16.09 -1.13 8.83
C ALA A 60 15.35 -2.38 9.34
N LEU A 61 14.60 -3.07 8.49
CA LEU A 61 13.90 -4.30 8.89
C LEU A 61 14.86 -5.47 9.12
N TYR A 62 15.97 -5.53 8.40
CA TYR A 62 16.98 -6.55 8.64
C TYR A 62 17.59 -6.45 10.03
N GLU A 63 17.89 -5.22 10.48
CA GLU A 63 18.41 -4.98 11.82
C GLU A 63 17.40 -5.33 12.92
N ARG A 64 16.12 -5.22 12.59
CA ARG A 64 14.98 -5.47 13.49
C ARG A 64 14.31 -6.82 13.29
N ARG A 65 14.86 -7.71 12.45
CA ARG A 65 14.18 -8.93 12.00
C ARG A 65 13.66 -9.85 13.11
N PHE A 66 14.33 -9.84 14.26
CA PHE A 66 13.92 -10.65 15.44
C PHE A 66 13.15 -9.86 16.50
N VAL A 67 12.84 -8.57 16.24
CA VAL A 67 12.08 -7.74 17.18
C VAL A 67 10.59 -8.01 16.99
N PRO A 68 9.82 -8.21 18.08
CA PRO A 68 8.37 -8.38 18.00
C PRO A 68 7.68 -7.19 17.36
N GLY A 69 6.63 -7.43 16.56
CA GLY A 69 5.87 -6.40 15.87
C GLY A 69 5.34 -5.29 16.77
N THR A 70 5.05 -5.61 18.04
CA THR A 70 4.58 -4.64 19.06
C THR A 70 5.65 -3.66 19.53
N SER A 71 6.93 -3.97 19.34
CA SER A 71 8.07 -3.14 19.77
C SER A 71 8.65 -2.28 18.66
N LEU A 72 8.04 -2.30 17.49
CA LEU A 72 8.44 -1.50 16.34
C LEU A 72 7.86 -0.08 16.40
N SER A 73 8.61 0.88 15.87
CA SER A 73 8.08 2.22 15.55
C SER A 73 6.95 2.12 14.51
N GLY A 74 6.12 3.15 14.40
CA GLY A 74 5.05 3.19 13.39
C GLY A 74 5.56 3.01 11.96
N GLY A 75 6.73 3.58 11.65
CA GLY A 75 7.38 3.44 10.34
C GLY A 75 7.86 2.01 10.07
N GLU A 76 8.55 1.40 11.03
CA GLU A 76 8.99 0.00 10.92
C GLU A 76 7.80 -0.97 10.78
N GLN A 77 6.71 -0.71 11.50
CA GLN A 77 5.47 -1.48 11.34
C GLN A 77 4.88 -1.33 9.93
N GLN A 78 4.88 -0.12 9.38
CA GLN A 78 4.38 0.15 8.03
C GLN A 78 5.23 -0.53 6.97
N MET A 79 6.56 -0.42 7.08
CA MET A 79 7.51 -1.12 6.19
C MET A 79 7.32 -2.64 6.27
N THR A 80 7.11 -3.20 7.48
CA THR A 80 6.83 -4.63 7.68
C THR A 80 5.53 -5.05 7.02
N ALA A 81 4.47 -4.23 7.13
CA ALA A 81 3.18 -4.53 6.50
C ALA A 81 3.27 -4.51 4.96
N ILE A 82 3.98 -3.53 4.38
CA ILE A 82 4.26 -3.47 2.94
C ILE A 82 5.11 -4.68 2.52
N GLY A 83 6.19 -4.96 3.23
CA GLY A 83 7.06 -6.11 2.96
C GLY A 83 6.29 -7.43 3.00
N ARG A 84 5.42 -7.62 3.99
CA ARG A 84 4.55 -8.80 4.07
C ARG A 84 3.63 -8.92 2.85
N ALA A 85 3.06 -7.83 2.38
CA ALA A 85 2.23 -7.85 1.17
C ALA A 85 3.06 -8.20 -0.08
N LEU A 86 4.26 -7.65 -0.23
CA LEU A 86 5.18 -7.95 -1.33
C LEU A 86 5.64 -9.41 -1.33
N MET A 87 5.85 -10.02 -0.15
CA MET A 87 6.21 -11.43 -0.02
C MET A 87 5.18 -12.40 -0.63
N SER A 88 3.95 -11.96 -0.89
CA SER A 88 2.96 -12.74 -1.63
C SER A 88 3.21 -12.74 -3.15
N ASN A 89 4.22 -12.05 -3.65
CA ASN A 89 4.50 -11.84 -5.07
C ASN A 89 3.26 -11.38 -5.86
N PRO A 90 2.67 -10.21 -5.51
CA PRO A 90 1.42 -9.75 -6.08
C PRO A 90 1.60 -9.17 -7.48
N GLU A 91 0.52 -9.18 -8.28
CA GLU A 91 0.37 -8.43 -9.52
C GLU A 91 -0.29 -7.05 -9.26
N LEU A 92 -1.10 -6.98 -8.19
CA LEU A 92 -1.75 -5.77 -7.70
C LEU A 92 -1.59 -5.66 -6.19
N ILE A 93 -1.14 -4.51 -5.72
CA ILE A 93 -1.11 -4.18 -4.29
C ILE A 93 -2.09 -3.04 -4.00
N LEU A 94 -2.93 -3.24 -2.99
CA LEU A 94 -3.85 -2.25 -2.46
C LEU A 94 -3.22 -1.64 -1.22
N LEU A 95 -3.05 -0.33 -1.18
CA LEU A 95 -2.43 0.41 -0.10
C LEU A 95 -3.46 1.37 0.49
N ASP A 96 -3.87 1.13 1.74
CA ASP A 96 -4.93 1.88 2.40
C ASP A 96 -4.33 2.78 3.48
N GLU A 97 -4.42 4.09 3.27
CA GLU A 97 -3.95 5.14 4.18
C GLU A 97 -2.53 4.92 4.73
N LEU A 98 -1.55 4.85 3.82
CA LEU A 98 -0.13 4.59 4.18
C LEU A 98 0.45 5.63 5.14
N SER A 99 0.03 6.89 5.00
CA SER A 99 0.57 8.03 5.72
C SER A 99 0.02 8.17 7.14
N LEU A 100 -1.10 7.52 7.46
CA LEU A 100 -1.83 7.75 8.70
C LEU A 100 -0.99 7.48 9.96
N GLY A 101 -0.85 8.51 10.79
CA GLY A 101 -0.15 8.43 12.07
C GLY A 101 1.36 8.25 11.97
N LEU A 102 1.97 8.62 10.84
CA LEU A 102 3.41 8.59 10.63
C LEU A 102 4.02 10.00 10.62
N ALA A 103 5.29 10.09 11.03
CA ALA A 103 6.06 11.33 10.91
C ALA A 103 6.35 11.64 9.43
N PRO A 104 6.38 12.94 9.02
CA PRO A 104 6.59 13.33 7.61
C PRO A 104 7.82 12.73 6.94
N ILE A 105 8.91 12.56 7.68
CA ILE A 105 10.13 11.96 7.16
C ILE A 105 9.91 10.48 6.77
N ILE A 106 9.19 9.74 7.59
CA ILE A 106 8.87 8.32 7.35
C ILE A 106 7.92 8.18 6.16
N ILE A 107 6.94 9.08 6.06
CA ILE A 107 6.03 9.12 4.92
C ILE A 107 6.83 9.28 3.63
N LYS A 108 7.73 10.25 3.59
CA LYS A 108 8.60 10.49 2.44
C LYS A 108 9.40 9.23 2.07
N ASP A 109 10.01 8.57 3.06
CA ASP A 109 10.79 7.35 2.83
C ASP A 109 9.93 6.24 2.23
N ILE A 110 8.72 6.03 2.74
CA ILE A 110 7.77 5.03 2.21
C ILE A 110 7.35 5.38 0.77
N TYR A 111 7.06 6.65 0.47
CA TYR A 111 6.65 7.04 -0.87
C TYR A 111 7.76 6.91 -1.90
N THR A 112 9.05 7.06 -1.50
CA THR A 112 10.19 6.87 -2.42
C THR A 112 10.36 5.46 -2.93
N ILE A 113 9.80 4.44 -2.27
CA ILE A 113 9.88 3.05 -2.72
C ILE A 113 8.78 2.66 -3.70
N LEU A 114 7.67 3.41 -3.78
CA LEU A 114 6.55 3.05 -4.66
C LEU A 114 6.97 2.97 -6.15
N PRO A 115 7.79 3.88 -6.68
CA PRO A 115 8.33 3.74 -8.03
C PRO A 115 9.14 2.45 -8.25
N THR A 116 9.91 2.01 -7.24
CA THR A 116 10.65 0.75 -7.30
C THR A 116 9.71 -0.45 -7.39
N ILE A 117 8.67 -0.50 -6.55
CA ILE A 117 7.65 -1.55 -6.58
C ILE A 117 6.96 -1.58 -7.95
N LYS A 118 6.61 -0.42 -8.48
CA LYS A 118 5.98 -0.27 -9.79
C LYS A 118 6.88 -0.75 -10.93
N SER A 119 8.20 -0.47 -10.86
CA SER A 119 9.17 -0.90 -11.88
C SER A 119 9.34 -2.43 -11.96
N GLU A 120 8.98 -3.16 -10.90
CA GLU A 120 8.92 -4.64 -10.88
C GLU A 120 7.62 -5.19 -11.53
N GLY A 121 6.80 -4.33 -12.14
CA GLY A 121 5.59 -4.72 -12.85
C GLY A 121 4.34 -4.86 -11.98
N ILE A 122 4.40 -4.42 -10.71
CA ILE A 122 3.25 -4.44 -9.80
C ILE A 122 2.40 -3.19 -10.03
N SER A 123 1.10 -3.40 -10.22
CA SER A 123 0.12 -2.32 -10.19
C SER A 123 -0.16 -1.90 -8.74
N ILE A 124 -0.28 -0.59 -8.51
CA ILE A 124 -0.56 -0.06 -7.17
C ILE A 124 -1.89 0.69 -7.21
N LEU A 125 -2.82 0.32 -6.32
CA LEU A 125 -3.99 1.11 -6.01
C LEU A 125 -3.79 1.71 -4.62
N LEU A 126 -3.66 3.04 -4.56
CA LEU A 126 -3.41 3.80 -3.35
C LEU A 126 -4.67 4.57 -2.94
N VAL A 127 -5.11 4.39 -1.70
CA VAL A 127 -6.15 5.19 -1.07
C VAL A 127 -5.49 6.12 -0.05
N GLU A 128 -5.70 7.42 -0.19
CA GLU A 128 -5.07 8.45 0.64
C GLU A 128 -5.98 9.64 0.88
N GLN A 129 -5.81 10.26 2.04
CA GLN A 129 -6.46 11.52 2.40
C GLN A 129 -5.62 12.74 1.98
N ASP A 130 -4.28 12.60 1.97
CA ASP A 130 -3.38 13.67 1.50
C ASP A 130 -3.33 13.67 -0.03
N ILE A 131 -4.09 14.60 -0.61
CA ILE A 131 -4.22 14.79 -2.06
C ILE A 131 -2.86 15.04 -2.71
N ASN A 132 -1.99 15.85 -2.07
CA ASN A 132 -0.70 16.21 -2.66
C ASN A 132 0.22 15.00 -2.77
N GLN A 133 0.22 14.14 -1.76
CA GLN A 133 0.99 12.90 -1.77
C GLN A 133 0.45 11.91 -2.80
N ALA A 134 -0.87 11.74 -2.85
CA ALA A 134 -1.50 10.87 -3.84
C ALA A 134 -1.17 11.31 -5.28
N LEU A 135 -1.29 12.62 -5.57
CA LEU A 135 -0.98 13.19 -6.89
C LEU A 135 0.50 13.01 -7.28
N ALA A 136 1.42 13.13 -6.32
CA ALA A 136 2.86 13.06 -6.58
C ALA A 136 3.34 11.68 -7.10
N VAL A 137 2.59 10.60 -6.82
CA VAL A 137 3.00 9.21 -7.12
C VAL A 137 2.06 8.49 -8.09
N SER A 138 0.90 9.09 -8.39
CA SER A 138 -0.14 8.45 -9.21
C SER A 138 0.03 8.75 -10.68
N ASP A 139 -0.33 7.79 -11.54
CA ASP A 139 -0.52 7.99 -12.97
C ASP A 139 -1.96 8.44 -13.28
N ARG A 140 -2.92 8.04 -12.45
CA ARG A 140 -4.35 8.33 -12.58
C ARG A 140 -4.99 8.45 -11.20
N VAL A 141 -5.91 9.38 -11.09
CA VAL A 141 -6.62 9.72 -9.85
C VAL A 141 -8.12 9.56 -10.03
N TYR A 142 -8.77 9.03 -9.01
CA TYR A 142 -10.21 8.91 -8.88
C TYR A 142 -10.62 9.56 -7.57
N CYS A 143 -11.46 10.60 -7.62
CA CYS A 143 -12.07 11.17 -6.42
C CYS A 143 -13.43 10.50 -6.19
N PHE A 144 -13.66 10.07 -4.96
CA PHE A 144 -14.93 9.48 -4.54
C PHE A 144 -15.68 10.45 -3.62
N GLN A 145 -16.97 10.62 -3.87
CA GLN A 145 -17.88 11.36 -3.03
C GLN A 145 -19.19 10.57 -2.90
N GLU A 146 -19.63 10.33 -1.68
CA GLU A 146 -20.87 9.60 -1.39
C GLU A 146 -20.99 8.25 -2.14
N GLY A 147 -19.88 7.50 -2.23
CA GLY A 147 -19.84 6.19 -2.89
C GLY A 147 -19.84 6.23 -4.42
N ARG A 148 -19.67 7.41 -5.02
CA ARG A 148 -19.61 7.59 -6.48
C ARG A 148 -18.31 8.25 -6.89
N VAL A 149 -17.82 7.93 -8.08
CA VAL A 149 -16.69 8.65 -8.69
C VAL A 149 -17.18 10.03 -9.11
N SER A 150 -16.64 11.07 -8.48
CA SER A 150 -16.97 12.48 -8.74
C SER A 150 -16.00 13.12 -9.74
N LEU A 151 -14.75 12.66 -9.80
CA LEU A 151 -13.72 13.20 -10.69
C LEU A 151 -12.73 12.09 -11.08
N VAL A 152 -12.28 12.10 -12.33
CA VAL A 152 -11.22 11.21 -12.84
C VAL A 152 -10.29 12.01 -13.72
N GLY A 153 -8.97 11.80 -13.59
CA GLY A 153 -7.99 12.43 -14.48
C GLY A 153 -6.57 12.00 -14.16
N THR A 154 -5.62 12.51 -14.91
CA THR A 154 -4.20 12.42 -14.57
C THR A 154 -3.79 13.58 -13.67
N PRO A 155 -2.75 13.45 -12.84
CA PRO A 155 -2.29 14.55 -11.97
C PRO A 155 -2.02 15.86 -12.70
N ASN A 156 -1.59 15.79 -13.95
CA ASN A 156 -1.28 16.98 -14.75
C ASN A 156 -2.51 17.68 -15.36
N GLU A 157 -3.63 16.97 -15.46
CA GLU A 157 -4.89 17.49 -16.00
C GLU A 157 -5.80 18.06 -14.90
N LEU A 158 -5.61 17.66 -13.66
CA LEU A 158 -6.47 18.05 -12.55
C LEU A 158 -5.93 19.29 -11.84
N THR A 159 -6.81 20.29 -11.63
CA THR A 159 -6.50 21.46 -10.80
C THR A 159 -6.87 21.19 -9.35
N GLN A 160 -6.22 21.89 -8.43
CA GLN A 160 -6.58 21.83 -7.00
C GLN A 160 -8.04 22.22 -6.74
N GLU A 161 -8.57 23.19 -7.51
CA GLU A 161 -9.97 23.62 -7.41
C GLU A 161 -10.93 22.51 -7.81
N GLN A 162 -10.65 21.79 -8.91
CA GLN A 162 -11.45 20.66 -9.35
C GLN A 162 -11.46 19.53 -8.32
N ILE A 163 -10.30 19.21 -7.75
CA ILE A 163 -10.18 18.16 -6.74
C ILE A 163 -10.89 18.57 -5.45
N SER A 164 -10.72 19.82 -5.01
CA SER A 164 -11.40 20.38 -3.83
C SER A 164 -12.92 20.35 -3.98
N SER A 165 -13.43 20.78 -5.13
CA SER A 165 -14.86 20.74 -5.45
C SER A 165 -15.41 19.32 -5.51
N ALA A 166 -14.63 18.38 -6.06
CA ALA A 166 -15.01 16.97 -6.14
C ALA A 166 -15.02 16.27 -4.78
N TYR A 167 -14.21 16.76 -3.81
CA TYR A 167 -14.09 16.19 -2.47
C TYR A 167 -15.09 16.79 -1.48
N PHE A 168 -15.22 18.12 -1.48
CA PHE A 168 -16.09 18.84 -0.52
C PHE A 168 -17.50 19.13 -1.07
N GLY A 169 -17.74 18.90 -2.36
CA GLY A 169 -18.93 19.38 -3.05
C GLY A 169 -18.78 20.86 -3.44
N SER A 170 -19.34 21.27 -4.57
CA SER A 170 -19.48 22.67 -4.88
C SER A 170 -20.40 23.28 -3.80
N SER A 171 -19.87 24.21 -3.00
CA SER A 171 -20.71 25.11 -2.22
C SER A 171 -21.55 25.90 -3.22
N HIS A 172 -22.78 25.45 -3.42
CA HIS A 172 -23.81 26.31 -4.03
C HIS A 172 -24.20 27.35 -2.99
N ASP A 173 -23.63 28.56 -3.11
CA ASP A 173 -24.30 29.78 -2.65
C ASP A 173 -25.54 30.06 -3.52
#